data_654fe2e9b7cefe4de3ec7e29f746e24c
#
_entry.id   654fe2e9b7cefe4de3ec7e29f746e24c
#
_cell.length_a   1.000
_cell.length_b   1.000
_cell.length_c   1.000
_cell.angle_alpha   90.00
_cell.angle_beta   90.00
_cell.angle_gamma   90.00
#
_symmetry.space_group_name_H-M   'P 1'
#
loop_
_entity.id
_entity.type
_entity.pdbx_description
1 polymer ?
#
loop_
_entity_poly.entity_id
_entity_poly.type
_entity_poly.pdbx_seq_one_letter_code
_entity_poly.pdbx_strand_id
1 'polypeptide(L)'
;GYPGETETDFQDTMSLLDKIDFINSFSFIYSPRPGTSAAKLDEIDKEELKSRLIKIQYKLSNNQLELNKSLENKIVEVLVENKLDNQEKYFGRNKFLNSVIFEGNKNHIGKLVNVYIEKSNRNSLFGKIQNNMKAA
;
A
#
# COMPACT_ATOMS: atom_id res chain seq x y z
N GLY A 1 13.99 10.38 10.43
CA GLY A 1 14.54 10.85 11.71
C GLY A 1 15.70 10.02 12.24
N TYR A 2 16.55 9.48 11.37
CA TYR A 2 17.84 8.89 11.78
C TYR A 2 18.70 10.01 12.41
N PRO A 3 19.44 9.75 13.50
CA PRO A 3 20.29 10.74 14.13
C PRO A 3 21.26 11.40 13.15
N GLY A 4 21.25 12.72 13.08
CA GLY A 4 22.02 13.50 12.12
C GLY A 4 21.33 13.78 10.79
N GLU A 5 20.11 13.28 10.54
CA GLU A 5 19.31 13.64 9.37
C GLU A 5 19.02 15.15 9.39
N THR A 6 19.49 15.83 8.36
CA THR A 6 19.25 17.27 8.16
C THR A 6 17.92 17.52 7.45
N GLU A 7 17.49 18.78 7.41
CA GLU A 7 16.33 19.18 6.60
C GLU A 7 16.58 18.90 5.10
N THR A 8 17.80 19.06 4.61
CA THR A 8 18.16 18.74 3.22
C THR A 8 17.97 17.25 2.95
N ASP A 9 18.44 16.35 3.83
CA ASP A 9 18.26 14.90 3.69
C ASP A 9 16.76 14.53 3.69
N PHE A 10 15.96 15.20 4.53
CA PHE A 10 14.52 15.01 4.54
C PHE A 10 13.88 15.46 3.21
N GLN A 11 14.28 16.62 2.66
CA GLN A 11 13.77 17.10 1.38
C GLN A 11 14.20 16.18 0.22
N ASP A 12 15.40 15.62 0.25
CA ASP A 12 15.85 14.62 -0.72
C ASP A 12 14.98 13.35 -0.66
N THR A 13 14.62 12.92 0.55
CA THR A 13 13.65 11.82 0.74
C THR A 13 12.29 12.17 0.13
N MET A 14 11.76 13.37 0.39
CA MET A 14 10.50 13.82 -0.20
C MET A 14 10.55 13.88 -1.73
N SER A 15 11.68 14.36 -2.28
CA SER A 15 11.91 14.41 -3.74
C SER A 15 11.94 13.02 -4.37
N LEU A 16 12.45 12.01 -3.65
CA LEU A 16 12.42 10.61 -4.09
C LEU A 16 10.98 10.09 -4.18
N LEU A 17 10.13 10.46 -3.22
CA LEU A 17 8.70 10.09 -3.22
C LEU A 17 7.90 10.75 -4.36
N ASP A 18 8.41 11.84 -4.94
CA ASP A 18 7.83 12.45 -6.13
C ASP A 18 8.24 11.75 -7.44
N LYS A 19 9.39 11.08 -7.42
CA LYS A 19 9.96 10.43 -8.61
C LYS A 19 9.60 8.95 -8.74
N ILE A 20 9.23 8.31 -7.63
CA ILE A 20 8.97 6.86 -7.59
C ILE A 20 7.57 6.61 -7.04
N ASP A 21 6.78 5.86 -7.80
CA ASP A 21 5.46 5.41 -7.41
C ASP A 21 5.56 4.18 -6.49
N PHE A 22 5.69 4.42 -5.20
CA PHE A 22 5.67 3.34 -4.21
C PHE A 22 4.25 2.81 -4.03
N ILE A 23 4.05 1.53 -4.33
CA ILE A 23 2.74 0.87 -4.24
C ILE A 23 2.30 0.67 -2.79
N ASN A 24 3.23 0.26 -1.94
CA ASN A 24 3.05 0.12 -0.50
C ASN A 24 4.27 0.64 0.22
N SER A 25 4.07 1.27 1.36
CA SER A 25 5.17 1.77 2.17
C SER A 25 4.81 1.74 3.64
N PHE A 26 5.82 1.47 4.45
CA PHE A 26 5.73 1.55 5.90
C PHE A 26 6.80 2.52 6.37
N SER A 27 6.39 3.55 7.10
CA SER A 27 7.28 4.58 7.63
C SER A 27 7.11 4.70 9.14
N PHE A 28 8.24 4.78 9.84
CA PHE A 28 8.30 4.83 11.27
C PHE A 28 9.33 5.87 11.70
N ILE A 29 9.14 6.49 12.85
CA ILE A 29 10.20 7.26 13.50
C ILE A 29 11.34 6.32 13.88
N TYR A 30 12.58 6.77 13.70
CA TYR A 30 13.74 6.04 14.18
C TYR A 30 13.60 5.70 15.66
N SER A 31 13.97 4.48 16.01
CA SER A 31 13.99 4.00 17.40
C SER A 31 15.38 3.45 17.72
N PRO A 32 16.10 4.02 18.71
CA PRO A 32 17.43 3.55 19.09
C PRO A 32 17.43 2.06 19.45
N ARG A 33 18.39 1.33 18.93
CA ARG A 33 18.59 -0.08 19.28
C ARG A 33 19.86 -0.24 20.11
N PRO A 34 19.78 -0.82 21.32
CA PRO A 34 20.95 -1.03 22.15
C PRO A 34 22.09 -1.74 21.41
N GLY A 35 23.31 -1.27 21.59
CA GLY A 35 24.51 -1.83 20.96
C GLY A 35 24.83 -1.32 19.56
N THR A 36 23.96 -0.50 18.93
CA THR A 36 24.27 0.13 17.65
C THR A 36 25.04 1.43 17.79
N SER A 37 25.80 1.82 16.77
CA SER A 37 26.50 3.12 16.74
C SER A 37 25.51 4.29 16.76
N ALA A 38 24.40 4.16 16.04
CA ALA A 38 23.37 5.19 15.97
C ALA A 38 22.69 5.48 17.33
N ALA A 39 22.59 4.49 18.21
CA ALA A 39 22.03 4.69 19.55
C ALA A 39 22.88 5.57 20.48
N LYS A 40 24.10 5.92 20.05
CA LYS A 40 25.02 6.81 20.79
C LYS A 40 25.03 8.24 20.26
N LEU A 41 24.29 8.49 19.18
CA LEU A 41 24.18 9.81 18.56
C LEU A 41 23.02 10.60 19.16
N ASP A 42 23.11 11.93 19.09
CA ASP A 42 22.05 12.81 19.54
C ASP A 42 20.78 12.61 18.70
N GLU A 43 19.65 12.43 19.37
CA GLU A 43 18.36 12.30 18.72
C GLU A 43 17.87 13.67 18.22
N ILE A 44 17.14 13.65 17.12
CA ILE A 44 16.42 14.83 16.60
C ILE A 44 15.21 15.12 17.52
N ASP A 45 14.81 16.36 17.57
CA ASP A 45 13.64 16.79 18.37
C ASP A 45 12.38 15.99 18.01
N LYS A 46 11.64 15.55 19.01
CA LYS A 46 10.48 14.67 18.84
C LYS A 46 9.34 15.29 18.04
N GLU A 47 9.11 16.57 18.15
CA GLU A 47 8.05 17.24 17.40
C GLU A 47 8.45 17.41 15.93
N GLU A 48 9.74 17.63 15.66
CA GLU A 48 10.27 17.62 14.30
C GLU A 48 10.13 16.23 13.65
N LEU A 49 10.49 15.16 14.36
CA LEU A 49 10.33 13.77 13.91
C LEU A 49 8.88 13.45 13.54
N LYS A 50 7.94 13.85 14.41
CA LYS A 50 6.51 13.65 14.16
C LYS A 50 6.04 14.43 12.91
N SER A 51 6.48 15.68 12.80
CA SER A 51 6.14 16.53 11.65
C SER A 51 6.63 15.92 10.34
N ARG A 52 7.90 15.47 10.28
CA ARG A 52 8.48 14.81 9.12
C ARG A 52 7.73 13.51 8.78
N LEU A 53 7.45 12.67 9.77
CA LEU A 53 6.71 11.43 9.56
C LEU A 53 5.31 11.69 8.99
N ILE A 54 4.56 12.67 9.52
CA ILE A 54 3.24 13.04 9.03
C ILE A 54 3.30 13.47 7.56
N LYS A 55 4.30 14.28 7.18
CA LYS A 55 4.47 14.73 5.78
C LYS A 55 4.73 13.55 4.83
N ILE A 56 5.63 12.63 5.21
CA ILE A 56 5.92 11.42 4.44
C ILE A 56 4.67 10.55 4.29
N GLN A 57 3.99 10.27 5.41
CA GLN A 57 2.79 9.42 5.41
C GLN A 57 1.66 10.04 4.58
N TYR A 58 1.48 11.35 4.65
CA TYR A 58 0.49 12.05 3.82
C TYR A 58 0.80 11.90 2.32
N LYS A 59 2.07 12.13 1.94
CA LYS A 59 2.52 11.98 0.54
C LYS A 59 2.32 10.56 0.04
N LEU A 60 2.82 9.57 0.76
CA LEU A 60 2.71 8.15 0.41
C LEU A 60 1.24 7.68 0.32
N SER A 61 0.41 8.15 1.25
CA SER A 61 -1.02 7.85 1.26
C SER A 61 -1.76 8.41 0.03
N ASN A 62 -1.37 9.59 -0.43
CA ASN A 62 -1.94 10.18 -1.65
C ASN A 62 -1.46 9.43 -2.90
N ASN A 63 -0.18 9.11 -3.00
CA ASN A 63 0.36 8.31 -4.10
C ASN A 63 -0.35 6.94 -4.19
N GLN A 64 -0.56 6.27 -3.05
CA GLN A 64 -1.31 5.02 -2.98
C GLN A 64 -2.76 5.16 -3.51
N LEU A 65 -3.45 6.23 -3.10
CA LEU A 65 -4.81 6.49 -3.57
C LEU A 65 -4.86 6.72 -5.09
N GLU A 66 -3.93 7.49 -5.62
CA GLU A 66 -3.82 7.75 -7.07
C GLU A 66 -3.55 6.47 -7.86
N LEU A 67 -2.60 5.64 -7.38
CA LEU A 67 -2.32 4.33 -7.97
C LEU A 67 -3.55 3.42 -7.94
N ASN A 68 -4.24 3.34 -6.81
CA ASN A 68 -5.45 2.52 -6.70
C ASN A 68 -6.54 3.02 -7.64
N LYS A 69 -6.76 4.35 -7.73
CA LYS A 69 -7.70 4.94 -8.69
C LYS A 69 -7.34 4.63 -10.14
N SER A 70 -6.05 4.60 -10.45
CA SER A 70 -5.61 4.27 -11.81
C SER A 70 -5.97 2.86 -12.26
N LEU A 71 -6.31 1.97 -11.32
CA LEU A 71 -6.77 0.61 -11.57
C LEU A 71 -8.29 0.50 -11.73
N GLU A 72 -9.06 1.55 -11.42
CA GLU A 72 -10.50 1.57 -11.67
C GLU A 72 -10.81 1.43 -13.17
N ASN A 73 -11.88 0.74 -13.47
CA ASN A 73 -12.30 0.36 -14.83
C ASN A 73 -11.31 -0.53 -15.57
N LYS A 74 -10.39 -1.18 -14.83
CA LYS A 74 -9.46 -2.17 -15.40
C LYS A 74 -9.71 -3.55 -14.83
N ILE A 75 -9.28 -4.56 -15.59
CA ILE A 75 -9.26 -5.95 -15.14
C ILE A 75 -7.89 -6.21 -14.52
N VAL A 76 -7.88 -6.77 -13.34
CA VAL A 76 -6.67 -7.22 -12.65
C VAL A 76 -6.76 -8.70 -12.32
N GLU A 77 -5.65 -9.40 -12.44
CA GLU A 77 -5.54 -10.78 -11.97
C GLU A 77 -5.31 -10.78 -10.46
N VAL A 78 -6.06 -11.62 -9.75
CA VAL A 78 -6.09 -11.67 -8.28
C VAL A 78 -5.94 -13.10 -7.82
N LEU A 79 -4.98 -13.36 -6.95
CA LEU A 79 -4.90 -14.60 -6.18
C LEU A 79 -5.89 -14.51 -5.01
N VAL A 80 -6.88 -15.37 -5.01
CA VAL A 80 -7.91 -15.40 -3.96
C VAL A 80 -7.35 -16.09 -2.71
N GLU A 81 -7.30 -15.39 -1.59
CA GLU A 81 -6.71 -15.91 -0.36
C GLU A 81 -7.76 -16.52 0.58
N ASN A 82 -8.82 -15.78 0.88
CA ASN A 82 -9.85 -16.23 1.83
C ASN A 82 -11.20 -15.51 1.62
N LYS A 83 -12.20 -16.00 2.35
CA LYS A 83 -13.50 -15.33 2.51
C LYS A 83 -13.38 -14.30 3.64
N LEU A 84 -14.02 -13.15 3.48
CA LEU A 84 -14.15 -12.17 4.55
C LEU A 84 -15.23 -12.62 5.55
N ASP A 85 -14.94 -12.44 6.85
CA ASP A 85 -15.86 -12.78 7.91
C ASP A 85 -17.18 -12.01 7.79
N ASN A 86 -18.29 -12.72 8.05
CA ASN A 86 -19.64 -12.16 8.05
C ASN A 86 -20.10 -11.48 6.74
N GLN A 87 -19.48 -11.80 5.60
CA GLN A 87 -19.82 -11.26 4.28
C GLN A 87 -19.74 -12.35 3.21
N GLU A 88 -20.55 -12.22 2.15
CA GLU A 88 -20.41 -13.05 0.93
C GLU A 88 -19.33 -12.48 -0.02
N LYS A 89 -18.28 -11.94 0.57
CA LYS A 89 -17.14 -11.35 -0.14
C LYS A 89 -15.88 -12.13 0.11
N TYR A 90 -15.02 -12.07 -0.87
CA TYR A 90 -13.71 -12.72 -0.88
C TYR A 90 -12.63 -11.66 -0.98
N PHE A 91 -11.49 -12.00 -0.42
CA PHE A 91 -10.31 -11.19 -0.40
C PHE A 91 -9.21 -11.90 -1.18
N GLY A 92 -8.43 -11.13 -1.91
CA GLY A 92 -7.23 -11.61 -2.58
C GLY A 92 -6.26 -10.47 -2.85
N ARG A 93 -5.16 -10.80 -3.53
CA ARG A 93 -4.13 -9.84 -3.88
C ARG A 93 -3.78 -9.92 -5.35
N ASN A 94 -3.57 -8.76 -5.97
CA ASN A 94 -3.03 -8.69 -7.31
C ASN A 94 -1.48 -8.81 -7.29
N LYS A 95 -0.86 -8.81 -8.47
CA LYS A 95 0.61 -8.91 -8.62
C LYS A 95 1.41 -7.82 -7.91
N PHE A 96 0.77 -6.70 -7.54
CA PHE A 96 1.37 -5.60 -6.79
C PHE A 96 1.04 -5.63 -5.31
N LEU A 97 0.46 -6.73 -4.82
CA LEU A 97 0.01 -6.93 -3.44
C LEU A 97 -1.12 -6.00 -2.99
N ASN A 98 -1.78 -5.27 -3.91
CA ASN A 98 -2.97 -4.52 -3.55
C ASN A 98 -4.07 -5.48 -3.09
N SER A 99 -4.73 -5.12 -2.00
CA SER A 99 -5.91 -5.82 -1.50
C SER A 99 -7.08 -5.64 -2.45
N VAL A 100 -7.71 -6.74 -2.87
CA VAL A 100 -8.88 -6.74 -3.77
C VAL A 100 -10.02 -7.47 -3.08
N ILE A 101 -11.16 -6.81 -2.97
CA ILE A 101 -12.39 -7.34 -2.36
C ILE A 101 -13.46 -7.46 -3.43
N PHE A 102 -14.08 -8.62 -3.53
CA PHE A 102 -15.04 -8.92 -4.59
C PHE A 102 -16.05 -10.00 -4.16
N GLU A 103 -17.17 -10.11 -4.86
CA GLU A 103 -18.12 -11.20 -4.69
C GLU A 103 -17.58 -12.48 -5.36
N GLY A 104 -17.69 -13.61 -4.68
CA GLY A 104 -17.14 -14.86 -5.16
C GLY A 104 -17.75 -16.09 -4.50
N ASN A 105 -17.08 -17.23 -4.61
CA ASN A 105 -17.46 -18.46 -3.93
C ASN A 105 -16.23 -19.24 -3.44
N LYS A 106 -16.44 -20.27 -2.61
CA LYS A 106 -15.36 -21.07 -2.00
C LYS A 106 -14.41 -21.72 -3.00
N ASN A 107 -14.89 -22.02 -4.21
CA ASN A 107 -14.08 -22.70 -5.23
C ASN A 107 -13.02 -21.77 -5.85
N HIS A 108 -13.08 -20.48 -5.58
CA HIS A 108 -12.08 -19.50 -6.02
C HIS A 108 -10.86 -19.44 -5.12
N ILE A 109 -10.95 -19.86 -3.85
CA ILE A 109 -9.83 -19.81 -2.89
C ILE A 109 -8.65 -20.60 -3.45
N GLY A 110 -7.46 -19.99 -3.39
CA GLY A 110 -6.21 -20.53 -3.92
C GLY A 110 -6.06 -20.45 -5.43
N LYS A 111 -6.98 -19.82 -6.14
CA LYS A 111 -6.93 -19.66 -7.60
C LYS A 111 -6.70 -18.22 -8.01
N LEU A 112 -6.15 -18.04 -9.21
CA LEU A 112 -6.10 -16.78 -9.92
C LEU A 112 -7.44 -16.54 -10.62
N VAL A 113 -8.02 -15.36 -10.41
CA VAL A 113 -9.24 -14.91 -11.06
C VAL A 113 -9.07 -13.51 -11.64
N ASN A 114 -9.77 -13.21 -12.72
CA ASN A 114 -9.82 -11.86 -13.27
C ASN A 114 -10.94 -11.07 -12.59
N VAL A 115 -10.59 -9.92 -12.00
CA VAL A 115 -11.53 -9.03 -11.33
C VAL A 115 -11.56 -7.69 -12.05
N TYR A 116 -12.75 -7.27 -12.48
CA TYR A 116 -12.99 -5.91 -12.97
C TYR A 116 -13.14 -4.98 -11.77
N ILE A 117 -12.29 -3.96 -11.69
CA ILE A 117 -12.27 -3.01 -10.57
C ILE A 117 -13.30 -1.90 -10.83
N GLU A 118 -14.30 -1.81 -9.95
CA GLU A 118 -15.38 -0.82 -10.04
C GLU A 118 -15.06 0.46 -9.26
N LYS A 119 -14.36 0.33 -8.15
CA LYS A 119 -13.97 1.45 -7.27
C LYS A 119 -12.76 1.12 -6.43
N SER A 120 -12.14 2.14 -5.88
CA SER A 120 -11.01 1.99 -4.98
C SER A 120 -11.09 2.93 -3.77
N ASN A 121 -10.31 2.64 -2.78
CA ASN A 121 -9.93 3.55 -1.72
C ASN A 121 -8.42 3.42 -1.45
N ARG A 122 -7.90 4.06 -0.41
CA ARG A 122 -6.45 3.99 -0.08
C ARG A 122 -5.96 2.57 0.16
N ASN A 123 -6.77 1.72 0.76
CA ASN A 123 -6.34 0.41 1.27
C ASN A 123 -6.75 -0.76 0.37
N SER A 124 -7.77 -0.59 -0.46
CA SER A 124 -8.39 -1.70 -1.18
C SER A 124 -8.99 -1.28 -2.52
N LEU A 125 -9.01 -2.23 -3.41
CA LEU A 125 -9.76 -2.22 -4.66
C LEU A 125 -11.04 -3.05 -4.47
N PHE A 126 -12.13 -2.65 -5.12
CA PHE A 126 -13.41 -3.33 -5.07
C PHE A 126 -13.90 -3.62 -6.48
N GLY A 127 -14.38 -4.84 -6.71
CA GLY A 127 -14.79 -5.22 -8.05
C GLY A 127 -15.62 -6.49 -8.10
N LYS A 128 -15.75 -7.03 -9.31
CA LYS A 128 -16.50 -8.25 -9.62
C LYS A 128 -15.65 -9.19 -10.44
N ILE A 129 -15.78 -10.49 -10.18
CA ILE A 129 -15.16 -11.50 -11.04
C ILE A 129 -15.70 -11.33 -12.45
N GLN A 130 -14.77 -11.21 -13.39
CA GLN A 130 -15.10 -11.29 -14.80
C GLN A 130 -14.99 -12.74 -15.23
N ASN A 131 -16.12 -13.39 -15.44
CA ASN A 131 -16.13 -14.69 -16.10
C ASN A 131 -15.62 -14.48 -17.52
N ASN A 132 -14.53 -15.16 -17.88
CA ASN A 132 -14.12 -15.25 -19.27
C ASN A 132 -15.29 -15.87 -20.05
N MET A 133 -16.13 -15.04 -20.66
CA MET A 133 -16.88 -15.52 -21.82
C MET A 133 -15.80 -15.83 -22.85
N LYS A 134 -15.50 -17.12 -23.04
CA LYS A 134 -14.82 -17.57 -24.23
C LYS A 134 -15.66 -17.02 -25.38
N ALA A 135 -15.11 -16.09 -26.15
CA ALA A 135 -15.66 -15.78 -27.46
C ALA A 135 -15.71 -17.09 -28.21
N ALA A 136 -16.92 -17.49 -28.59
CA ALA A 136 -17.18 -18.62 -29.46
C ALA A 136 -16.74 -18.27 -30.88
#